data_37a513c3246d64a8738eaa6a184f1e88
#
_entry.id   37a513c3246d64a8738eaa6a184f1e88
#
_cell.length_a   1.000
_cell.length_b   1.000
_cell.length_c   1.000
_cell.angle_alpha   90.00
_cell.angle_beta   90.00
_cell.angle_gamma   90.00
#
_symmetry.space_group_name_H-M   'P 1'
#
loop_
_entity.id
_entity.type
_entity.pdbx_description
1 polymer ?
#
loop_
_entity_poly.entity_id
_entity_poly.type
_entity_poly.pdbx_seq_one_letter_code
_entity_poly.pdbx_strand_id
1 'polypeptide(L)'
;MFDAPAPLVAFLSLAIPQACAVCRAGGPGLCGACRVAVAESLWVGGPRRSRPDPEPRDLPPVHTTARFEGALARLVTAYKDDGRRDGGRFLAALLAQAVEASLVGDRRIREALGSNGVSGGVSSRPPVLVVPVPSSAASRRRRGDAPLVRLATLAVRGFGPGEVAVADALRVRRRVADQAGLGALGRHLNVEHSMEVRPRWAADVGRCACVVVDDVLTTGATLGEAARALRASGTPVVVGAAICATQRRGGGSRPASRAPGGAP
;
A
#
# COMPACT_ATOMS: atom_id res chain seq x y z
N MET A 1 -13.14 4.75 -41.63
CA MET A 1 -11.77 4.45 -41.21
C MET A 1 -11.05 5.78 -41.21
N PHE A 2 -11.02 6.48 -40.07
CA PHE A 2 -10.43 7.82 -39.97
C PHE A 2 -8.95 7.65 -39.64
N ASP A 3 -8.10 7.88 -40.64
CA ASP A 3 -6.66 8.00 -40.46
C ASP A 3 -6.35 9.27 -39.69
N ALA A 4 -5.89 9.14 -38.45
CA ALA A 4 -5.42 10.27 -37.66
C ALA A 4 -4.11 10.81 -38.32
N PRO A 5 -3.93 12.13 -38.42
CA PRO A 5 -2.75 12.72 -39.06
C PRO A 5 -1.46 12.33 -38.31
N ALA A 6 -0.43 11.93 -39.06
CA ALA A 6 0.85 11.47 -38.55
C ALA A 6 1.49 12.30 -37.41
N PRO A 7 1.41 13.65 -37.38
CA PRO A 7 1.93 14.45 -36.26
C PRO A 7 1.14 14.26 -34.94
N LEU A 8 -0.17 13.98 -35.03
CA LEU A 8 -0.98 13.73 -33.82
C LEU A 8 -0.65 12.37 -33.18
N VAL A 9 -0.38 11.34 -34.01
CA VAL A 9 0.08 10.02 -33.58
C VAL A 9 1.47 10.12 -32.97
N ALA A 10 2.38 10.91 -33.55
CA ALA A 10 3.71 11.16 -32.99
C ALA A 10 3.67 11.91 -31.64
N PHE A 11 2.76 12.88 -31.51
CA PHE A 11 2.57 13.62 -30.24
C PHE A 11 1.95 12.75 -29.15
N LEU A 12 0.98 11.90 -29.47
CA LEU A 12 0.38 10.92 -28.56
C LEU A 12 1.39 9.84 -28.15
N SER A 13 2.32 9.45 -29.03
CA SER A 13 3.36 8.46 -28.71
C SER A 13 4.39 8.98 -27.71
N LEU A 14 4.59 10.29 -27.61
CA LEU A 14 5.44 10.92 -26.59
C LEU A 14 4.78 10.94 -25.19
N ALA A 15 3.44 10.90 -25.13
CA ALA A 15 2.67 10.95 -23.88
C ALA A 15 2.26 9.58 -23.35
N ILE A 16 2.24 8.55 -24.20
CA ILE A 16 1.82 7.18 -23.84
C ILE A 16 3.04 6.27 -23.81
N PRO A 17 3.33 5.58 -22.70
CA PRO A 17 4.41 4.61 -22.64
C PRO A 17 4.23 3.53 -23.72
N GLN A 18 5.19 3.42 -24.63
CA GLN A 18 5.14 2.48 -25.77
C GLN A 18 5.62 1.06 -25.39
N ALA A 19 5.95 0.83 -24.13
CA ALA A 19 6.48 -0.44 -23.67
C ALA A 19 5.82 -0.88 -22.37
N CYS A 20 5.63 -2.18 -22.17
CA CYS A 20 5.11 -2.78 -20.94
C CYS A 20 5.90 -2.31 -19.72
N ALA A 21 5.21 -1.96 -18.63
CA ALA A 21 5.82 -1.50 -17.39
C ALA A 21 6.73 -2.55 -16.71
N VAL A 22 6.58 -3.83 -17.05
CA VAL A 22 7.30 -4.94 -16.42
C VAL A 22 8.39 -5.52 -17.33
N CYS A 23 8.05 -5.96 -18.55
CA CYS A 23 9.00 -6.65 -19.45
C CYS A 23 9.57 -5.77 -20.54
N ARG A 24 9.11 -4.52 -20.68
CA ARG A 24 9.52 -3.56 -21.71
C ARG A 24 9.14 -3.96 -23.16
N ALA A 25 8.39 -5.06 -23.35
CA ALA A 25 7.85 -5.40 -24.66
C ALA A 25 6.91 -4.29 -25.16
N GLY A 26 6.74 -4.20 -26.48
CA GLY A 26 5.90 -3.18 -27.11
C GLY A 26 4.45 -3.18 -26.61
N GLY A 27 3.84 -1.99 -26.59
CA GLY A 27 2.48 -1.75 -26.13
C GLY A 27 2.38 -1.04 -24.78
N PRO A 28 1.32 -0.22 -24.56
CA PRO A 28 1.14 0.56 -23.35
C PRO A 28 0.69 -0.29 -22.16
N GLY A 29 1.06 0.12 -20.95
CA GLY A 29 0.56 -0.47 -19.70
C GLY A 29 1.20 -1.80 -19.35
N LEU A 30 0.38 -2.78 -19.03
CA LEU A 30 0.80 -4.13 -18.66
C LEU A 30 0.35 -5.12 -19.76
N CYS A 31 1.31 -5.76 -20.45
CA CYS A 31 1.00 -6.74 -21.49
C CYS A 31 0.34 -8.02 -20.91
N GLY A 32 -0.31 -8.81 -21.78
CA GLY A 32 -1.04 -10.02 -21.38
C GLY A 32 -0.17 -11.01 -20.62
N ALA A 33 1.04 -11.31 -21.10
CA ALA A 33 1.97 -12.22 -20.42
C ALA A 33 2.36 -11.71 -19.01
N CYS A 34 2.61 -10.40 -18.85
CA CYS A 34 2.92 -9.83 -17.55
C CYS A 34 1.70 -9.79 -16.62
N ARG A 35 0.49 -9.68 -17.13
CA ARG A 35 -0.74 -9.81 -16.30
C ARG A 35 -0.85 -11.21 -15.70
N VAL A 36 -0.60 -12.25 -16.49
CA VAL A 36 -0.57 -13.64 -16.02
C VAL A 36 0.54 -13.80 -14.97
N ALA A 37 1.76 -13.34 -15.27
CA ALA A 37 2.88 -13.44 -14.33
C ALA A 37 2.67 -12.66 -13.02
N VAL A 38 1.91 -11.56 -13.04
CA VAL A 38 1.50 -10.86 -11.82
C VAL A 38 0.47 -11.66 -11.04
N ALA A 39 -0.47 -12.33 -11.74
CA ALA A 39 -1.47 -13.16 -11.08
C ALA A 39 -0.86 -14.32 -10.28
N GLU A 40 0.29 -14.85 -10.68
CA GLU A 40 1.04 -15.88 -9.95
C GLU A 40 1.54 -15.38 -8.56
N SER A 41 1.68 -14.09 -8.39
CA SER A 41 2.06 -13.49 -7.10
C SER A 41 0.87 -13.32 -6.14
N LEU A 42 -0.37 -13.45 -6.60
CA LEU A 42 -1.56 -13.30 -5.76
C LEU A 42 -1.65 -14.43 -4.72
N TRP A 43 -2.25 -14.11 -3.59
CA TRP A 43 -2.55 -15.15 -2.61
C TRP A 43 -3.65 -16.06 -3.12
N VAL A 44 -3.44 -17.36 -3.01
CA VAL A 44 -4.50 -18.34 -3.26
C VAL A 44 -5.62 -18.10 -2.23
N GLY A 45 -6.85 -18.00 -2.71
CA GLY A 45 -8.01 -17.71 -1.87
C GLY A 45 -8.25 -16.21 -1.62
N GLY A 46 -7.49 -15.32 -2.24
CA GLY A 46 -7.67 -13.88 -2.16
C GLY A 46 -6.86 -13.19 -1.04
N PRO A 47 -7.20 -11.93 -0.71
CA PRO A 47 -6.48 -11.16 0.30
C PRO A 47 -6.46 -11.84 1.65
N ARG A 48 -5.33 -11.76 2.35
CA ARG A 48 -5.17 -12.36 3.67
C ARG A 48 -4.43 -11.48 4.64
N ARG A 49 -4.61 -11.72 5.93
CA ARG A 49 -3.79 -11.08 6.96
C ARG A 49 -2.33 -11.49 6.79
N SER A 50 -1.46 -10.50 6.70
CA SER A 50 -0.02 -10.66 6.57
C SER A 50 0.70 -10.09 7.79
N ARG A 51 1.75 -10.77 8.26
CA ARG A 51 2.54 -10.38 9.42
C ARG A 51 4.01 -10.40 9.04
N PRO A 52 4.75 -9.31 9.28
CA PRO A 52 6.21 -9.34 9.20
C PRO A 52 6.79 -10.12 10.40
N ASP A 53 7.99 -10.59 10.26
CA ASP A 53 8.73 -11.23 11.35
C ASP A 53 10.12 -10.56 11.48
N PRO A 54 10.41 -9.92 12.65
CA PRO A 54 9.54 -9.70 13.81
C PRO A 54 8.37 -8.74 13.51
N GLU A 55 7.22 -8.97 14.18
CA GLU A 55 6.06 -8.08 14.08
C GLU A 55 6.25 -6.86 15.01
N PRO A 56 6.21 -5.61 14.49
CA PRO A 56 6.27 -4.41 15.35
C PRO A 56 5.07 -4.33 16.30
N ARG A 57 5.30 -3.86 17.54
CA ARG A 57 4.26 -3.79 18.60
C ARG A 57 3.04 -2.97 18.20
N ASP A 58 3.26 -1.86 17.49
CA ASP A 58 2.18 -0.93 17.09
C ASP A 58 1.55 -1.26 15.74
N LEU A 59 2.01 -2.34 15.08
CA LEU A 59 1.46 -2.74 13.79
C LEU A 59 0.00 -3.16 13.95
N PRO A 60 -0.94 -2.51 13.23
CA PRO A 60 -2.33 -2.95 13.22
C PRO A 60 -2.46 -4.26 12.43
N PRO A 61 -3.60 -4.96 12.50
CA PRO A 61 -3.89 -6.03 11.57
C PRO A 61 -3.79 -5.52 10.12
N VAL A 62 -2.92 -6.13 9.30
CA VAL A 62 -2.67 -5.71 7.91
C VAL A 62 -3.12 -6.81 6.96
N HIS A 63 -3.95 -6.47 5.96
CA HIS A 63 -4.28 -7.38 4.85
C HIS A 63 -3.49 -7.01 3.60
N THR A 64 -3.07 -8.04 2.87
CA THR A 64 -2.39 -7.88 1.58
C THR A 64 -2.97 -8.83 0.55
N THR A 65 -2.88 -8.47 -0.73
CA THR A 65 -3.46 -9.22 -1.85
C THR A 65 -2.47 -10.18 -2.47
N ALA A 66 -1.15 -9.94 -2.31
CA ALA A 66 -0.12 -10.66 -3.04
C ALA A 66 1.21 -10.77 -2.29
N ARG A 67 2.12 -11.58 -2.83
CA ARG A 67 3.55 -11.61 -2.49
C ARG A 67 4.30 -10.54 -3.26
N PHE A 68 5.26 -9.88 -2.60
CA PHE A 68 6.17 -8.94 -3.26
C PHE A 68 7.27 -9.71 -3.99
N GLU A 69 6.97 -10.22 -5.17
CA GLU A 69 7.91 -11.02 -5.98
C GLU A 69 7.65 -10.87 -7.48
N GLY A 70 8.58 -11.36 -8.29
CA GLY A 70 8.41 -11.54 -9.72
C GLY A 70 7.96 -10.29 -10.49
N ALA A 71 6.94 -10.46 -11.30
CA ALA A 71 6.36 -9.41 -12.15
C ALA A 71 5.69 -8.31 -11.33
N LEU A 72 5.04 -8.65 -10.21
CA LEU A 72 4.39 -7.67 -9.34
C LEU A 72 5.42 -6.74 -8.67
N ALA A 73 6.53 -7.27 -8.17
CA ALA A 73 7.56 -6.44 -7.58
C ALA A 73 8.11 -5.41 -8.58
N ARG A 74 8.36 -5.83 -9.83
CA ARG A 74 8.78 -4.92 -10.90
C ARG A 74 7.72 -3.87 -11.22
N LEU A 75 6.44 -4.24 -11.25
CA LEU A 75 5.34 -3.32 -11.51
C LEU A 75 5.21 -2.25 -10.41
N VAL A 76 5.28 -2.66 -9.14
CA VAL A 76 5.23 -1.75 -7.98
C VAL A 76 6.43 -0.79 -8.01
N THR A 77 7.63 -1.29 -8.27
CA THR A 77 8.86 -0.48 -8.41
C THR A 77 8.73 0.51 -9.57
N ALA A 78 8.30 0.06 -10.75
CA ALA A 78 8.11 0.92 -11.90
C ALA A 78 7.08 2.03 -11.62
N TYR A 79 6.00 1.73 -10.93
CA TYR A 79 5.00 2.72 -10.51
C TYR A 79 5.57 3.71 -9.50
N LYS A 80 6.26 3.21 -8.46
CA LYS A 80 6.76 4.00 -7.35
C LYS A 80 7.97 4.84 -7.74
N ASP A 81 8.96 4.25 -8.41
CA ASP A 81 10.28 4.83 -8.60
C ASP A 81 10.53 5.38 -10.01
N ASP A 82 10.03 4.70 -11.05
CA ASP A 82 10.20 5.12 -12.46
C ASP A 82 9.09 6.04 -12.96
N GLY A 83 8.09 6.35 -12.13
CA GLY A 83 6.98 7.22 -12.51
C GLY A 83 5.99 6.62 -13.53
N ARG A 84 6.04 5.30 -13.78
CA ARG A 84 5.15 4.59 -14.70
C ARG A 84 3.73 4.50 -14.12
N ARG A 85 2.87 5.41 -14.55
CA ARG A 85 1.48 5.53 -14.04
C ARG A 85 0.47 4.63 -14.75
N ASP A 86 0.85 4.04 -15.86
CA ASP A 86 0.04 3.16 -16.71
C ASP A 86 -0.38 1.84 -16.00
N GLY A 87 0.42 1.32 -15.05
CA GLY A 87 0.04 0.20 -14.18
C GLY A 87 -0.88 0.57 -13.01
N GLY A 88 -1.17 1.84 -12.80
CA GLY A 88 -1.83 2.34 -11.59
C GLY A 88 -3.24 1.78 -11.36
N ARG A 89 -4.05 1.60 -12.42
CA ARG A 89 -5.40 1.01 -12.28
C ARG A 89 -5.36 -0.43 -11.78
N PHE A 90 -4.37 -1.20 -12.25
CA PHE A 90 -4.20 -2.59 -11.83
C PHE A 90 -3.76 -2.66 -10.36
N LEU A 91 -2.75 -1.87 -9.97
CA LEU A 91 -2.29 -1.79 -8.58
C LEU A 91 -3.37 -1.25 -7.63
N ALA A 92 -4.18 -0.30 -8.09
CA ALA A 92 -5.30 0.22 -7.32
C ALA A 92 -6.40 -0.84 -7.08
N ALA A 93 -6.67 -1.72 -8.05
CA ALA A 93 -7.59 -2.82 -7.89
C ALA A 93 -7.10 -3.83 -6.83
N LEU A 94 -5.80 -4.13 -6.79
CA LEU A 94 -5.21 -4.97 -5.75
C LEU A 94 -5.26 -4.30 -4.37
N LEU A 95 -5.00 -2.99 -4.30
CA LEU A 95 -5.12 -2.25 -3.06
C LEU A 95 -6.57 -2.20 -2.56
N ALA A 96 -7.55 -2.03 -3.46
CA ALA A 96 -8.98 -2.05 -3.12
C ALA A 96 -9.37 -3.36 -2.45
N GLN A 97 -8.94 -4.51 -2.99
CA GLN A 97 -9.20 -5.81 -2.39
C GLN A 97 -8.58 -5.94 -0.98
N ALA A 98 -7.36 -5.43 -0.78
CA ALA A 98 -6.72 -5.44 0.54
C ALA A 98 -7.45 -4.53 1.53
N VAL A 99 -7.91 -3.36 1.10
CA VAL A 99 -8.73 -2.44 1.90
C VAL A 99 -10.05 -3.11 2.28
N GLU A 100 -10.78 -3.68 1.32
CA GLU A 100 -12.03 -4.40 1.57
C GLU A 100 -11.85 -5.53 2.59
N ALA A 101 -10.81 -6.36 2.42
CA ALA A 101 -10.49 -7.42 3.37
C ALA A 101 -10.21 -6.88 4.79
N SER A 102 -9.59 -5.70 4.90
CA SER A 102 -9.34 -5.05 6.20
C SER A 102 -10.63 -4.53 6.83
N LEU A 103 -11.57 -4.01 6.04
CA LEU A 103 -12.87 -3.55 6.51
C LEU A 103 -13.73 -4.71 7.01
N VAL A 104 -13.79 -5.80 6.24
CA VAL A 104 -14.54 -7.01 6.60
C VAL A 104 -13.89 -7.77 7.75
N GLY A 105 -12.57 -7.73 7.86
CA GLY A 105 -11.81 -8.44 8.89
C GLY A 105 -11.93 -7.86 10.30
N ASP A 106 -12.32 -6.59 10.47
CA ASP A 106 -12.49 -5.96 11.77
C ASP A 106 -13.96 -5.70 12.11
N ARG A 107 -14.41 -6.27 13.24
CA ARG A 107 -15.81 -6.16 13.69
C ARG A 107 -16.23 -4.71 13.94
N ARG A 108 -15.36 -3.90 14.55
CA ARG A 108 -15.67 -2.51 14.92
C ARG A 108 -15.87 -1.64 13.68
N ILE A 109 -15.10 -1.90 12.61
CA ILE A 109 -15.27 -1.20 11.33
C ILE A 109 -16.59 -1.62 10.68
N ARG A 110 -16.91 -2.91 10.68
CA ARG A 110 -18.20 -3.38 10.14
C ARG A 110 -19.39 -2.77 10.88
N GLU A 111 -19.31 -2.67 12.20
CA GLU A 111 -20.35 -2.02 13.02
C GLU A 111 -20.47 -0.52 12.66
N ALA A 112 -19.34 0.18 12.46
CA ALA A 112 -19.33 1.58 12.07
C ALA A 112 -19.93 1.80 10.67
N LEU A 113 -19.68 0.90 9.73
CA LEU A 113 -20.27 0.93 8.38
C LEU A 113 -21.78 0.60 8.43
N GLY A 114 -22.18 -0.40 9.22
CA GLY A 114 -23.57 -0.83 9.35
C GLY A 114 -24.48 0.17 10.06
N SER A 115 -23.96 0.92 11.02
CA SER A 115 -24.74 1.92 11.77
C SER A 115 -25.15 3.13 10.94
N ASN A 116 -24.42 3.47 9.88
CA ASN A 116 -24.78 4.56 8.97
C ASN A 116 -25.97 4.24 8.05
N GLY A 117 -26.29 2.97 7.85
CA GLY A 117 -27.45 2.53 7.04
C GLY A 117 -28.79 2.62 7.76
N VAL A 118 -28.80 2.67 9.10
CA VAL A 118 -30.03 2.61 9.91
C VAL A 118 -30.57 4.01 10.27
N SER A 119 -29.71 5.02 10.28
CA SER A 119 -30.12 6.39 10.59
C SER A 119 -30.31 7.17 9.29
N GLY A 120 -31.44 7.13 8.62
CA GLY A 120 -31.77 7.74 7.33
C GLY A 120 -31.33 9.20 7.06
N GLY A 121 -30.29 9.67 7.75
CA GLY A 121 -29.57 10.91 7.52
C GLY A 121 -28.25 10.61 6.82
N VAL A 122 -28.04 11.17 5.64
CA VAL A 122 -26.73 11.19 4.96
C VAL A 122 -25.76 11.89 5.90
N SER A 123 -24.93 11.10 6.63
CA SER A 123 -23.83 11.68 7.37
C SER A 123 -22.93 12.42 6.37
N SER A 124 -22.66 13.69 6.60
CA SER A 124 -21.80 14.50 5.73
C SER A 124 -20.34 14.03 5.71
N ARG A 125 -20.00 12.99 6.48
CA ARG A 125 -18.64 12.47 6.65
C ARG A 125 -18.61 10.95 6.55
N PRO A 126 -17.61 10.38 5.87
CA PRO A 126 -17.46 8.93 5.78
C PRO A 126 -17.07 8.35 7.14
N PRO A 127 -17.58 7.16 7.52
CA PRO A 127 -17.21 6.49 8.75
C PRO A 127 -15.78 5.94 8.72
N VAL A 128 -15.20 5.78 7.54
CA VAL A 128 -13.86 5.22 7.33
C VAL A 128 -12.99 6.16 6.47
N LEU A 129 -11.77 6.40 6.96
CA LEU A 129 -10.74 7.11 6.22
C LEU A 129 -9.64 6.13 5.77
N VAL A 130 -9.38 6.08 4.48
CA VAL A 130 -8.18 5.44 3.91
C VAL A 130 -7.05 6.45 3.96
N VAL A 131 -6.02 6.14 4.75
CA VAL A 131 -4.91 7.04 5.07
C VAL A 131 -3.61 6.50 4.46
N PRO A 132 -3.15 7.03 3.32
CA PRO A 132 -1.87 6.65 2.75
C PRO A 132 -0.70 7.07 3.64
N VAL A 133 0.30 6.18 3.82
CA VAL A 133 1.56 6.56 4.46
C VAL A 133 2.26 7.66 3.66
N PRO A 134 2.86 8.65 4.32
CA PRO A 134 3.47 9.77 3.62
C PRO A 134 4.76 9.32 2.90
N SER A 135 4.88 9.67 1.62
CA SER A 135 6.16 9.57 0.91
C SER A 135 7.20 10.49 1.54
N SER A 136 8.49 10.10 1.50
CA SER A 136 9.55 10.97 2.00
C SER A 136 9.54 12.34 1.30
N ALA A 137 9.95 13.39 2.01
CA ALA A 137 10.03 14.74 1.45
C ALA A 137 10.95 14.81 0.21
N ALA A 138 12.06 14.03 0.20
CA ALA A 138 12.96 13.93 -0.92
C ALA A 138 12.28 13.29 -2.15
N SER A 139 11.52 12.20 -1.95
CA SER A 139 10.73 11.55 -2.99
C SER A 139 9.66 12.48 -3.59
N ARG A 140 8.96 13.24 -2.76
CA ARG A 140 7.96 14.20 -3.22
C ARG A 140 8.57 15.35 -4.01
N ARG A 141 9.69 15.93 -3.54
CA ARG A 141 10.38 16.99 -4.28
C ARG A 141 10.90 16.53 -5.62
N ARG A 142 11.40 15.30 -5.71
CA ARG A 142 11.95 14.74 -6.94
C ARG A 142 10.87 14.40 -7.98
N ARG A 143 9.67 13.97 -7.56
CA ARG A 143 8.61 13.45 -8.43
C ARG A 143 7.41 14.38 -8.61
N GLY A 144 7.25 15.38 -7.74
CA GLY A 144 6.12 16.33 -7.81
C GLY A 144 4.75 15.73 -7.49
N ASP A 145 4.65 14.42 -7.22
CA ASP A 145 3.38 13.73 -6.93
C ASP A 145 3.43 12.82 -5.69
N ALA A 146 2.26 12.35 -5.29
CA ALA A 146 2.05 11.38 -4.20
C ALA A 146 1.44 10.08 -4.78
N PRO A 147 2.27 9.16 -5.31
CA PRO A 147 1.79 7.97 -6.03
C PRO A 147 0.82 7.13 -5.21
N LEU A 148 1.06 6.96 -3.92
CA LEU A 148 0.21 6.16 -3.05
C LEU A 148 -1.15 6.84 -2.78
N VAL A 149 -1.19 8.17 -2.64
CA VAL A 149 -2.46 8.91 -2.54
C VAL A 149 -3.30 8.69 -3.80
N ARG A 150 -2.66 8.75 -4.98
CA ARG A 150 -3.33 8.48 -6.25
C ARG A 150 -3.86 7.05 -6.33
N LEU A 151 -3.08 6.04 -5.89
CA LEU A 151 -3.54 4.64 -5.83
C LEU A 151 -4.72 4.50 -4.88
N ALA A 152 -4.65 5.05 -3.68
CA ALA A 152 -5.73 5.03 -2.71
C ALA A 152 -7.01 5.69 -3.28
N THR A 153 -6.88 6.85 -3.93
CA THR A 153 -8.02 7.52 -4.58
C THR A 153 -8.66 6.68 -5.68
N LEU A 154 -7.85 5.94 -6.44
CA LEU A 154 -8.39 5.01 -7.44
C LEU A 154 -9.03 3.78 -6.80
N ALA A 155 -8.44 3.25 -5.73
CA ALA A 155 -8.90 2.07 -5.02
C ALA A 155 -10.28 2.28 -4.38
N VAL A 156 -10.52 3.44 -3.77
CA VAL A 156 -11.78 3.70 -3.07
C VAL A 156 -12.97 3.98 -3.99
N ARG A 157 -12.77 4.18 -5.29
CA ARG A 157 -13.86 4.43 -6.24
C ARG A 157 -14.88 3.30 -6.36
N GLY A 158 -14.51 2.09 -5.94
CA GLY A 158 -15.39 0.92 -5.96
C GLY A 158 -16.28 0.79 -4.72
N PHE A 159 -16.08 1.61 -3.69
CA PHE A 159 -16.90 1.61 -2.47
C PHE A 159 -18.11 2.52 -2.62
N GLY A 160 -19.13 2.28 -1.81
CA GLY A 160 -20.35 3.07 -1.83
C GLY A 160 -20.12 4.55 -1.52
N PRO A 161 -20.96 5.45 -2.06
CA PRO A 161 -20.86 6.89 -1.78
C PRO A 161 -20.95 7.17 -0.28
N GLY A 162 -19.96 7.88 0.26
CA GLY A 162 -19.92 8.26 1.68
C GLY A 162 -19.47 7.18 2.66
N GLU A 163 -19.18 5.95 2.21
CA GLU A 163 -18.68 4.88 3.08
C GLU A 163 -17.20 5.05 3.42
N VAL A 164 -16.40 5.36 2.41
CA VAL A 164 -14.93 5.42 2.51
C VAL A 164 -14.41 6.66 1.78
N ALA A 165 -13.51 7.40 2.40
CA ALA A 165 -12.82 8.52 1.76
C ALA A 165 -11.31 8.44 1.96
N VAL A 166 -10.55 9.02 1.02
CA VAL A 166 -9.09 9.15 1.14
C VAL A 166 -8.72 10.41 1.90
N ALA A 167 -7.88 10.27 2.91
CA ALA A 167 -7.33 11.37 3.69
C ALA A 167 -5.80 11.38 3.62
N ASP A 168 -5.18 12.36 2.96
CA ASP A 168 -3.74 12.64 3.11
C ASP A 168 -3.50 13.29 4.48
N ALA A 169 -3.78 12.51 5.53
CA ALA A 169 -3.81 12.98 6.91
C ALA A 169 -2.44 12.98 7.58
N LEU A 170 -1.49 12.18 7.12
CA LEU A 170 -0.18 12.04 7.75
C LEU A 170 0.88 12.91 7.10
N ARG A 171 1.82 13.36 7.92
CA ARG A 171 3.06 13.99 7.45
C ARG A 171 4.25 13.50 8.26
N VAL A 172 5.42 13.47 7.63
CA VAL A 172 6.69 13.23 8.33
C VAL A 172 7.06 14.51 9.09
N ARG A 173 7.31 14.40 10.39
CA ARG A 173 7.87 15.50 11.19
C ARG A 173 9.27 15.82 10.67
N ARG A 174 9.58 17.09 10.48
CA ARG A 174 10.97 17.49 10.30
C ARG A 174 11.72 17.16 11.59
N ARG A 175 12.58 16.14 11.56
CA ARG A 175 13.63 16.08 12.57
C ARG A 175 14.52 17.29 12.34
N VAL A 176 14.75 18.07 13.38
CA VAL A 176 15.91 18.97 13.43
C VAL A 176 17.12 18.08 13.20
N ALA A 177 17.80 18.31 12.07
CA ALA A 177 18.96 17.54 11.69
C ALA A 177 20.06 17.80 12.75
N ASP A 178 20.41 16.77 13.48
CA ASP A 178 21.77 16.57 13.99
C ASP A 178 21.91 15.09 14.34
N GLN A 179 22.56 14.37 13.44
CA GLN A 179 23.54 13.35 13.75
C GLN A 179 23.96 12.63 12.47
N ALA A 180 25.04 13.14 11.87
CA ALA A 180 25.87 12.39 10.95
C ALA A 180 26.42 11.17 11.71
N GLY A 181 26.14 9.94 11.25
CA GLY A 181 26.91 8.76 11.65
C GLY A 181 26.16 7.58 12.26
N LEU A 182 24.96 7.19 11.83
CA LEU A 182 24.37 5.93 12.28
C LEU A 182 24.14 4.95 11.13
N GLY A 183 24.81 3.78 11.23
CA GLY A 183 24.74 2.67 10.29
C GLY A 183 23.37 1.99 10.17
N ALA A 184 23.30 0.88 9.44
CA ALA A 184 22.06 0.17 9.05
C ALA A 184 21.11 -0.18 10.21
N LEU A 185 21.59 -0.41 11.44
CA LEU A 185 20.76 -0.58 12.65
C LEU A 185 20.01 0.71 13.04
N GLY A 186 20.55 1.90 12.74
CA GLY A 186 19.92 3.19 13.04
C GLY A 186 18.67 3.47 12.18
N ARG A 187 18.49 2.79 11.07
CA ARG A 187 17.29 2.97 10.21
C ARG A 187 16.01 2.41 10.82
N HIS A 188 16.08 1.38 11.66
CA HIS A 188 14.92 0.84 12.39
C HIS A 188 14.48 1.74 13.54
N LEU A 189 15.41 2.37 14.25
CA LEU A 189 15.13 3.30 15.34
C LEU A 189 14.67 4.69 14.83
N ASN A 190 14.86 4.97 13.54
CA ASN A 190 14.59 6.29 12.95
C ASN A 190 13.12 6.51 12.50
N VAL A 191 12.24 5.51 12.65
CA VAL A 191 10.84 5.64 12.23
C VAL A 191 9.94 6.03 13.41
N GLU A 192 10.31 5.68 14.64
CA GLU A 192 9.51 5.99 15.83
C GLU A 192 9.34 7.51 16.02
N HIS A 193 8.09 7.93 16.24
CA HIS A 193 7.69 9.34 16.38
C HIS A 193 8.04 10.25 15.18
N SER A 194 8.26 9.65 14.00
CA SER A 194 8.57 10.40 12.77
C SER A 194 7.33 10.94 12.05
N MET A 195 6.13 10.45 12.39
CA MET A 195 4.89 10.86 11.75
C MET A 195 3.94 11.55 12.72
N GLU A 196 3.14 12.45 12.17
CA GLU A 196 2.05 13.13 12.89
C GLU A 196 0.85 13.38 11.97
N VAL A 197 -0.32 13.49 12.56
CA VAL A 197 -1.54 13.88 11.84
C VAL A 197 -1.49 15.38 11.54
N ARG A 198 -1.81 15.77 10.31
CA ARG A 198 -1.92 17.18 9.91
C ARG A 198 -3.09 17.84 10.66
N PRO A 199 -2.93 19.04 11.23
CA PRO A 199 -3.96 19.69 12.05
C PRO A 199 -5.35 19.72 11.39
N ARG A 200 -5.40 19.96 10.07
CA ARG A 200 -6.67 20.00 9.31
C ARG A 200 -7.47 18.68 9.32
N TRP A 201 -6.81 17.55 9.60
CA TRP A 201 -7.42 16.22 9.63
C TRP A 201 -7.67 15.71 11.06
N ALA A 202 -7.19 16.41 12.10
CA ALA A 202 -7.23 15.90 13.47
C ALA A 202 -8.66 15.58 13.93
N ALA A 203 -9.62 16.46 13.62
CA ALA A 203 -11.01 16.26 14.02
C ALA A 203 -11.68 15.08 13.29
N ASP A 204 -11.37 14.85 12.01
CA ASP A 204 -11.93 13.74 11.23
C ASP A 204 -11.30 12.41 11.65
N VAL A 205 -9.98 12.38 11.81
CA VAL A 205 -9.22 11.22 12.30
C VAL A 205 -9.72 10.78 13.68
N GLY A 206 -9.98 11.72 14.61
CA GLY A 206 -10.47 11.38 15.95
C GLY A 206 -11.88 10.80 15.99
N ARG A 207 -12.64 10.85 14.88
CA ARG A 207 -14.03 10.35 14.82
C ARG A 207 -14.23 9.16 13.89
N CYS A 208 -13.31 8.97 12.94
CA CYS A 208 -13.44 7.94 11.91
C CYS A 208 -12.55 6.73 12.22
N ALA A 209 -12.98 5.55 11.79
CA ALA A 209 -12.08 4.43 11.67
C ALA A 209 -11.06 4.70 10.55
N CYS A 210 -9.81 4.26 10.72
CA CYS A 210 -8.75 4.51 9.76
C CYS A 210 -8.19 3.20 9.18
N VAL A 211 -8.08 3.13 7.85
CA VAL A 211 -7.31 2.11 7.14
C VAL A 211 -6.01 2.74 6.66
N VAL A 212 -4.90 2.44 7.34
CA VAL A 212 -3.58 2.89 6.87
C VAL A 212 -3.16 2.04 5.68
N VAL A 213 -2.74 2.69 4.58
CA VAL A 213 -2.33 1.96 3.39
C VAL A 213 -0.88 2.23 3.00
N ASP A 214 -0.21 1.18 2.49
CA ASP A 214 1.13 1.23 1.89
C ASP A 214 1.16 0.45 0.57
N ASP A 215 2.23 0.59 -0.20
CA ASP A 215 2.43 -0.23 -1.41
C ASP A 215 2.94 -1.64 -1.05
N VAL A 216 3.88 -1.76 -0.13
CA VAL A 216 4.52 -3.03 0.25
C VAL A 216 4.67 -3.14 1.77
N LEU A 217 4.10 -4.18 2.35
CA LEU A 217 4.41 -4.57 3.72
C LEU A 217 5.76 -5.28 3.76
N THR A 218 6.78 -4.60 4.26
CA THR A 218 8.13 -5.17 4.49
C THR A 218 8.31 -5.54 5.96
N THR A 219 8.89 -4.66 6.75
CA THR A 219 9.04 -4.83 8.21
C THR A 219 7.81 -4.38 9.00
N GLY A 220 6.88 -3.67 8.37
CA GLY A 220 5.73 -3.08 9.04
C GLY A 220 6.02 -1.80 9.83
N ALA A 221 7.29 -1.36 9.92
CA ALA A 221 7.66 -0.18 10.71
C ALA A 221 6.92 1.09 10.26
N THR A 222 6.77 1.31 8.95
CA THR A 222 6.05 2.47 8.39
C THR A 222 4.57 2.44 8.76
N LEU A 223 3.91 1.28 8.60
CA LEU A 223 2.50 1.11 8.95
C LEU A 223 2.27 1.19 10.46
N GLY A 224 3.18 0.65 11.27
CA GLY A 224 3.14 0.75 12.73
C GLY A 224 3.22 2.19 13.20
N GLU A 225 4.20 2.96 12.70
CA GLU A 225 4.36 4.37 13.05
C GLU A 225 3.16 5.23 12.59
N ALA A 226 2.64 4.97 11.39
CA ALA A 226 1.44 5.63 10.90
C ALA A 226 0.23 5.32 11.81
N ALA A 227 0.07 4.06 12.22
CA ALA A 227 -0.99 3.65 13.15
C ALA A 227 -0.82 4.28 14.54
N ARG A 228 0.42 4.37 15.06
CA ARG A 228 0.72 5.08 16.30
C ARG A 228 0.30 6.55 16.22
N ALA A 229 0.66 7.24 15.12
CA ALA A 229 0.31 8.65 14.94
C ALA A 229 -1.21 8.88 14.88
N LEU A 230 -1.95 7.99 14.21
CA LEU A 230 -3.41 8.05 14.14
C LEU A 230 -4.04 7.79 15.51
N ARG A 231 -3.59 6.76 16.25
CA ARG A 231 -4.07 6.47 17.60
C ARG A 231 -3.80 7.63 18.57
N ALA A 232 -2.63 8.27 18.48
CA ALA A 232 -2.31 9.47 19.25
C ALA A 232 -3.21 10.66 18.94
N SER A 233 -3.91 10.67 17.80
CA SER A 233 -4.92 11.65 17.42
C SER A 233 -6.35 11.25 17.74
N GLY A 234 -6.53 10.15 18.50
CA GLY A 234 -7.83 9.73 19.03
C GLY A 234 -8.67 8.85 18.09
N THR A 235 -8.13 8.35 16.98
CA THR A 235 -8.92 7.44 16.11
C THR A 235 -9.41 6.21 16.88
N PRO A 236 -10.71 5.82 16.74
CA PRO A 236 -11.27 4.71 17.49
C PRO A 236 -10.75 3.34 17.03
N VAL A 237 -10.44 3.19 15.76
CA VAL A 237 -9.96 1.94 15.16
C VAL A 237 -8.93 2.21 14.07
N VAL A 238 -7.84 1.43 14.07
CA VAL A 238 -6.85 1.42 12.99
C VAL A 238 -6.63 0.00 12.51
N VAL A 239 -6.78 -0.20 11.21
CA VAL A 239 -6.36 -1.41 10.49
C VAL A 239 -5.41 -1.01 9.35
N GLY A 240 -4.74 -1.98 8.73
CA GLY A 240 -3.79 -1.73 7.66
C GLY A 240 -4.13 -2.51 6.39
N ALA A 241 -3.77 -1.94 5.23
CA ALA A 241 -3.80 -2.65 3.96
C ALA A 241 -2.57 -2.31 3.12
N ALA A 242 -2.05 -3.29 2.38
CA ALA A 242 -1.01 -3.06 1.39
C ALA A 242 -1.23 -3.95 0.16
N ILE A 243 -0.69 -3.54 -0.98
CA ILE A 243 -0.83 -4.31 -2.22
C ILE A 243 -0.21 -5.69 -2.04
N CYS A 244 0.99 -5.76 -1.47
CA CYS A 244 1.73 -6.99 -1.31
C CYS A 244 2.60 -6.98 -0.04
N ALA A 245 3.07 -8.18 0.34
CA ALA A 245 4.00 -8.36 1.46
C ALA A 245 5.26 -9.10 1.01
N THR A 246 6.40 -8.73 1.59
CA THR A 246 7.61 -9.56 1.49
C THR A 246 7.43 -10.82 2.32
N GLN A 247 7.84 -11.97 1.76
CA GLN A 247 7.99 -13.19 2.52
C GLN A 247 9.46 -13.36 2.90
N ARG A 248 9.76 -13.61 4.17
CA ARG A 248 11.06 -14.22 4.47
C ARG A 248 11.08 -15.58 3.77
N ARG A 249 12.08 -15.81 2.94
CA ARG A 249 12.40 -17.16 2.53
C ARG A 249 12.75 -17.90 3.82
N GLY A 250 11.87 -18.78 4.28
CA GLY A 250 12.15 -19.67 5.39
C GLY A 250 13.47 -20.33 5.12
N GLY A 251 14.42 -20.22 6.05
CA GLY A 251 15.67 -20.95 5.98
C GLY A 251 15.31 -22.39 5.73
N GLY A 252 15.70 -22.92 4.56
CA GLY A 252 15.44 -24.31 4.20
C GLY A 252 15.91 -25.20 5.35
N SER A 253 14.99 -25.96 5.91
CA SER A 253 15.35 -27.09 6.75
C SER A 253 16.34 -27.95 5.93
N ARG A 254 17.62 -27.87 6.30
CA ARG A 254 18.62 -28.83 5.80
C ARG A 254 18.03 -30.21 6.08
N PRO A 255 17.92 -31.07 5.06
CA PRO A 255 17.58 -32.46 5.33
C PRO A 255 18.66 -32.99 6.30
N ALA A 256 18.22 -33.54 7.42
CA ALA A 256 19.10 -34.20 8.37
C ALA A 256 19.92 -35.22 7.57
N SER A 257 21.24 -35.05 7.51
CA SER A 257 22.17 -35.99 6.96
C SER A 257 22.05 -37.28 7.79
N ARG A 258 21.45 -38.32 7.19
CA ARG A 258 21.51 -39.69 7.72
C ARG A 258 23.00 -40.02 7.92
N ALA A 259 23.41 -40.23 9.15
CA ALA A 259 24.67 -40.86 9.47
C ALA A 259 24.69 -42.25 8.86
N PRO A 260 25.78 -42.69 8.22
CA PRO A 260 25.92 -44.08 7.77
C PRO A 260 26.06 -44.94 9.03
N GLY A 261 25.11 -45.89 9.18
CA GLY A 261 25.16 -46.89 10.20
C GLY A 261 26.39 -47.77 10.03
N GLY A 262 27.20 -47.85 11.06
CA GLY A 262 28.21 -48.90 11.18
C GLY A 262 27.49 -50.24 11.35
N ALA A 263 27.89 -51.21 10.59
CA ALA A 263 27.59 -52.63 10.79
C ALA A 263 28.85 -53.35 11.27
N PRO A 264 28.70 -54.43 12.04
CA PRO A 264 29.75 -55.09 12.81
C PRO A 264 30.78 -55.81 11.94
#